data_fc425a0a2797c354ada93529f21ba3a0
#
_entry.id   fc425a0a2797c354ada93529f21ba3a0
#
_cell.length_a   1.000
_cell.length_b   1.000
_cell.length_c   1.000
_cell.angle_alpha   90.00
_cell.angle_beta   90.00
_cell.angle_gamma   90.00
#
_symmetry.space_group_name_H-M   'P 1'
#
loop_
_entity.id
_entity.type
_entity.pdbx_description
1 polymer ?
#
loop_
_entity_poly.entity_id
_entity_poly.type
_entity_poly.pdbx_seq_one_letter_code
_entity_poly.pdbx_strand_id
1 'polypeptide(L)'
;MTDKTTTGSDAAGLGAVTVEDVRKLRHMLGATEQYKPSQYGFRNYYATSGGAAMEAMERLVAAGLAEKGHEGKPMTYYHATVKGCELIGFTKAQIKRAFED
;
A
#
# COMPACT_ATOMS: atom_id res chain seq x y z
N MET A 1 15.30 -15.02 17.22
CA MET A 1 14.98 -14.86 17.06
C MET A 1 14.74 -14.71 16.79
N THR A 2 14.64 -14.78 16.60
CA THR A 2 14.34 -14.56 16.19
C THR A 2 13.99 -14.44 15.81
N ASP A 3 13.96 -14.56 15.61
CA ASP A 3 13.58 -14.42 15.13
C ASP A 3 13.23 -14.14 14.84
N LYS A 4 13.35 -13.94 14.66
CA LYS A 4 12.93 -13.56 14.31
C LYS A 4 12.57 -13.51 13.70
N THR A 5 12.62 -13.78 13.53
CA THR A 5 12.24 -13.72 12.97
C THR A 5 11.82 -13.96 12.41
N THR A 6 11.78 -14.31 12.22
CA THR A 6 11.35 -14.54 11.73
C THR A 6 10.71 -14.84 11.43
N THR A 7 10.56 -15.01 11.48
CA THR A 7 9.96 -15.49 10.98
C THR A 7 9.60 -15.80 9.76
N GLY A 8 9.37 -16.42 9.20
CA GLY A 8 9.15 -16.78 7.85
C GLY A 8 9.41 -15.64 6.92
N SER A 9 9.61 -15.96 5.62
CA SER A 9 9.93 -14.93 4.66
C SER A 9 8.81 -13.88 4.57
N ASP A 10 7.57 -14.33 4.66
CA ASP A 10 6.44 -13.39 4.63
C ASP A 10 6.46 -12.49 5.85
N ALA A 11 6.74 -13.07 6.99
CA ALA A 11 6.84 -12.29 8.20
C ALA A 11 7.98 -11.29 8.09
N ALA A 12 9.09 -11.71 7.47
CA ALA A 12 10.23 -10.82 7.27
C ALA A 12 9.86 -9.66 6.36
N GLY A 13 9.11 -9.93 5.28
CA GLY A 13 8.66 -8.89 4.38
C GLY A 13 7.76 -7.89 5.08
N LEU A 14 6.80 -8.40 5.85
CA LEU A 14 5.90 -7.52 6.59
C LEU A 14 6.61 -6.80 7.71
N GLY A 15 7.65 -7.41 8.27
CA GLY A 15 8.41 -6.80 9.35
C GLY A 15 9.11 -5.52 8.95
N ALA A 16 9.38 -5.32 7.67
CA ALA A 16 10.01 -4.10 7.18
C ALA A 16 9.02 -2.96 6.98
N VAL A 17 7.73 -3.27 6.98
CA VAL A 17 6.67 -2.28 6.76
C VAL A 17 6.34 -1.61 8.08
N THR A 18 6.37 -0.28 8.09
CA THR A 18 6.12 0.50 9.29
C THR A 18 4.67 0.96 9.36
N VAL A 19 4.29 1.47 10.53
CA VAL A 19 2.96 2.08 10.69
C VAL A 19 2.77 3.21 9.69
N GLU A 20 3.81 4.00 9.46
CA GLU A 20 3.73 5.11 8.50
C GLU A 20 3.54 4.59 7.08
N ASP A 21 4.17 3.46 6.75
CA ASP A 21 3.99 2.86 5.42
C ASP A 21 2.52 2.45 5.25
N VAL A 22 1.92 1.88 6.28
CA VAL A 22 0.51 1.47 6.22
C VAL A 22 -0.39 2.69 6.08
N ARG A 23 -0.05 3.79 6.75
CA ARG A 23 -0.81 5.03 6.57
C ARG A 23 -0.78 5.51 5.14
N LYS A 24 0.38 5.41 4.49
CA LYS A 24 0.50 5.78 3.08
C LYS A 24 -0.30 4.84 2.20
N LEU A 25 -0.33 3.55 2.54
CA LEU A 25 -1.16 2.58 1.82
C LEU A 25 -2.63 2.97 1.92
N ARG A 26 -3.09 3.34 3.11
CA ARG A 26 -4.46 3.79 3.29
C ARG A 26 -4.73 5.07 2.49
N HIS A 27 -3.79 6.00 2.50
CA HIS A 27 -3.91 7.25 1.75
C HIS A 27 -4.03 6.97 0.26
N MET A 28 -3.25 6.01 -0.23
CA MET A 28 -3.27 5.59 -1.63
C MET A 28 -4.68 5.18 -2.07
N LEU A 29 -5.43 4.58 -1.16
CA LEU A 29 -6.75 4.03 -1.44
C LEU A 29 -7.89 4.95 -0.97
N GLY A 30 -7.56 6.12 -0.43
CA GLY A 30 -8.56 7.04 0.07
C GLY A 30 -9.20 6.59 1.38
N ALA A 31 -8.56 5.67 2.10
CA ALA A 31 -9.10 5.11 3.34
C ALA A 31 -8.59 5.92 4.54
N THR A 32 -8.96 7.19 4.57
CA THR A 32 -8.53 8.11 5.62
C THR A 32 -9.75 8.76 6.27
N GLU A 33 -9.51 9.49 7.35
CA GLU A 33 -10.58 10.13 8.11
C GLU A 33 -11.38 11.15 7.31
N GLN A 34 -10.82 11.64 6.21
CA GLN A 34 -11.51 12.60 5.36
C GLN A 34 -12.69 12.01 4.64
N TYR A 35 -12.75 10.69 4.54
CA TYR A 35 -13.73 10.00 3.71
C TYR A 35 -14.49 8.97 4.54
N LYS A 36 -15.71 8.68 4.12
CA LYS A 36 -16.52 7.63 4.76
C LYS A 36 -16.10 6.26 4.23
N PRO A 37 -16.24 5.21 5.04
CA PRO A 37 -15.92 3.87 4.57
C PRO A 37 -16.61 3.49 3.27
N SER A 38 -17.81 4.02 3.03
CA SER A 38 -18.52 3.76 1.78
C SER A 38 -17.81 4.34 0.57
N GLN A 39 -16.84 5.23 0.79
CA GLN A 39 -16.08 5.87 -0.29
C GLN A 39 -14.71 5.24 -0.47
N TYR A 40 -14.25 4.43 0.49
CA TYR A 40 -12.91 3.84 0.41
C TYR A 40 -12.74 3.07 -0.89
N GLY A 41 -11.56 3.21 -1.48
CA GLY A 41 -11.26 2.58 -2.76
C GLY A 41 -11.61 3.46 -3.95
N PHE A 42 -12.08 4.69 -3.72
CA PHE A 42 -12.41 5.58 -4.83
C PHE A 42 -11.15 5.97 -5.63
N ARG A 43 -10.01 5.77 -5.05
CA ARG A 43 -8.73 5.99 -5.72
C ARG A 43 -7.81 4.84 -5.39
N ASN A 44 -6.80 4.63 -6.22
CA ASN A 44 -5.77 3.62 -5.97
C ASN A 44 -4.50 4.04 -6.68
N TYR A 45 -3.86 5.09 -6.17
CA TYR A 45 -2.57 5.48 -6.69
C TYR A 45 -1.83 6.33 -5.67
N TYR A 46 -0.52 6.34 -5.79
CA TYR A 46 0.36 7.19 -5.01
C TYR A 46 1.51 7.61 -5.92
N ALA A 47 1.74 8.90 -6.01
CA ALA A 47 2.78 9.44 -6.88
C ALA A 47 3.86 10.08 -6.01
N THR A 48 5.11 9.80 -6.34
CA THR A 48 6.22 10.39 -5.60
C THR A 48 7.41 10.60 -6.53
N SER A 49 8.18 11.64 -6.26
CA SER A 49 9.38 11.95 -7.02
C SER A 49 10.66 11.42 -6.35
N GLY A 50 10.53 10.76 -5.21
CA GLY A 50 11.69 10.19 -4.52
C GLY A 50 11.62 10.41 -3.02
N GLY A 51 12.75 10.23 -2.34
CA GLY A 51 12.85 10.48 -0.91
C GLY A 51 12.18 9.44 -0.04
N ALA A 52 11.83 9.85 1.16
CA ALA A 52 11.27 8.94 2.16
C ALA A 52 9.96 8.30 1.69
N ALA A 53 9.17 9.05 0.91
CA ALA A 53 7.91 8.52 0.41
C ALA A 53 8.14 7.37 -0.56
N MET A 54 9.13 7.50 -1.44
CA MET A 54 9.46 6.42 -2.37
C MET A 54 10.00 5.22 -1.62
N GLU A 55 10.83 5.44 -0.60
CA GLU A 55 11.35 4.34 0.20
C GLU A 55 10.20 3.56 0.86
N ALA A 56 9.19 4.28 1.35
CA ALA A 56 8.02 3.63 1.93
C ALA A 56 7.28 2.81 0.89
N MET A 57 7.11 3.36 -0.31
CA MET A 57 6.46 2.62 -1.39
C MET A 57 7.23 1.36 -1.75
N GLU A 58 8.56 1.44 -1.81
CA GLU A 58 9.38 0.28 -2.14
C GLU A 58 9.28 -0.81 -1.07
N ARG A 59 9.16 -0.41 0.21
CA ARG A 59 8.93 -1.41 1.27
C ARG A 59 7.59 -2.10 1.10
N LEU A 60 6.56 -1.34 0.71
CA LEU A 60 5.24 -1.92 0.46
C LEU A 60 5.29 -2.87 -0.73
N VAL A 61 6.02 -2.50 -1.78
CA VAL A 61 6.19 -3.38 -2.95
C VAL A 61 6.88 -4.67 -2.55
N ALA A 62 7.95 -4.57 -1.76
CA ALA A 62 8.69 -5.75 -1.32
C ALA A 62 7.81 -6.69 -0.50
N ALA A 63 6.84 -6.15 0.23
CA ALA A 63 5.91 -6.94 1.03
C ALA A 63 4.71 -7.46 0.23
N GLY A 64 4.61 -7.10 -1.05
CA GLY A 64 3.50 -7.54 -1.89
C GLY A 64 2.22 -6.74 -1.67
N LEU A 65 2.31 -5.59 -0.98
CA LEU A 65 1.15 -4.78 -0.63
C LEU A 65 0.89 -3.68 -1.65
N ALA A 66 1.86 -3.40 -2.49
CA ALA A 66 1.74 -2.40 -3.55
C ALA A 66 2.53 -2.86 -4.75
N GLU A 67 2.28 -2.22 -5.89
CA GLU A 67 3.02 -2.47 -7.13
C GLU A 67 3.42 -1.13 -7.72
N LYS A 68 4.58 -1.12 -8.37
CA LYS A 68 5.03 0.05 -9.10
C LYS A 68 4.30 0.06 -10.44
N GLY A 69 3.63 1.17 -10.74
CA GLY A 69 2.98 1.37 -12.02
C GLY A 69 3.87 2.14 -12.97
N HIS A 70 3.34 3.24 -13.50
CA HIS A 70 4.10 4.07 -14.42
C HIS A 70 5.33 4.65 -13.72
N GLU A 71 6.48 4.41 -14.30
CA GLU A 71 7.74 4.95 -13.81
C GLU A 71 8.21 6.01 -14.80
N GLY A 72 8.34 7.24 -14.32
CA GLY A 72 8.72 8.30 -15.22
C GLY A 72 9.22 9.51 -14.45
N LYS A 73 9.33 10.60 -15.17
CA LYS A 73 9.74 11.87 -14.59
C LYS A 73 8.63 12.88 -14.82
N PRO A 74 8.33 13.67 -13.82
CA PRO A 74 9.01 13.77 -12.53
C PRO A 74 8.53 12.76 -11.49
N MET A 75 7.50 11.97 -11.78
CA MET A 75 6.85 11.14 -10.76
C MET A 75 6.85 9.67 -11.13
N THR A 76 7.02 8.83 -10.11
CA THR A 76 6.78 7.39 -10.21
C THR A 76 5.46 7.10 -9.49
N TYR A 77 4.63 6.26 -10.08
CA TYR A 77 3.31 5.95 -9.55
C TYR A 77 3.27 4.54 -9.00
N TYR A 78 2.52 4.38 -7.93
CA TYR A 78 2.33 3.09 -7.26
C TYR A 78 0.84 2.88 -7.04
N HIS A 79 0.43 1.61 -6.95
CA HIS A 79 -0.95 1.29 -6.59
C HIS A 79 -0.94 0.08 -5.65
N ALA A 80 -2.02 -0.07 -4.87
CA ALA A 80 -2.14 -1.16 -3.92
C ALA A 80 -2.52 -2.45 -4.64
N THR A 81 -2.06 -3.57 -4.09
CA THR A 81 -2.48 -4.89 -4.53
C THR A 81 -3.72 -5.30 -3.76
N VAL A 82 -4.36 -6.38 -4.18
CA VAL A 82 -5.47 -6.97 -3.42
C VAL A 82 -4.99 -7.30 -1.99
N LYS A 83 -3.80 -7.86 -1.88
CA LYS A 83 -3.22 -8.19 -0.58
C LYS A 83 -3.10 -6.93 0.30
N GLY A 84 -2.70 -5.81 -0.29
CA GLY A 84 -2.62 -4.55 0.43
C GLY A 84 -3.99 -4.07 0.91
N CYS A 85 -4.99 -4.20 0.07
CA CYS A 85 -6.36 -3.84 0.45
C CYS A 85 -6.84 -4.72 1.60
N GLU A 86 -6.56 -6.01 1.54
CA GLU A 86 -6.97 -6.93 2.58
C GLU A 86 -6.29 -6.63 3.91
N LEU A 87 -5.03 -6.24 3.86
CA LEU A 87 -4.29 -5.90 5.06
C LEU A 87 -4.97 -4.79 5.85
N ILE A 88 -5.49 -3.79 5.16
CA ILE A 88 -6.13 -2.65 5.81
C ILE A 88 -7.62 -2.86 6.05
N GLY A 89 -8.11 -4.08 5.82
CA GLY A 89 -9.48 -4.44 6.20
C GLY A 89 -10.54 -4.09 5.18
N PHE A 90 -10.19 -3.90 3.93
CA PHE A 90 -11.19 -3.60 2.90
C PHE A 90 -12.13 -4.77 2.71
N THR A 91 -13.41 -4.45 2.50
CA THR A 91 -14.40 -5.42 2.09
C THR A 91 -14.22 -5.73 0.60
N LYS A 92 -14.88 -6.81 0.14
CA LYS A 92 -14.83 -7.16 -1.27
C LYS A 92 -15.33 -6.01 -2.16
N ALA A 93 -16.36 -5.30 -1.71
CA ALA A 93 -16.90 -4.18 -2.46
C ALA A 93 -15.89 -3.04 -2.56
N GLN A 94 -15.16 -2.78 -1.47
CA GLN A 94 -14.14 -1.73 -1.48
C GLN A 94 -12.98 -2.12 -2.38
N ILE A 95 -12.57 -3.38 -2.35
CA ILE A 95 -11.49 -3.86 -3.22
C ILE A 95 -11.92 -3.75 -4.68
N LYS A 96 -13.15 -4.15 -4.98
CA LYS A 96 -13.65 -4.05 -6.35
C LYS A 96 -13.59 -2.61 -6.83
N ARG A 97 -14.01 -1.67 -5.98
CA ARG A 97 -13.98 -0.25 -6.33
C ARG A 97 -12.56 0.22 -6.62
N ALA A 98 -11.59 -0.25 -5.82
CA ALA A 98 -10.21 0.18 -5.96
C ALA A 98 -9.60 -0.23 -7.31
N PHE A 99 -10.12 -1.28 -7.93
CA PHE A 99 -9.60 -1.78 -9.19
C PHE A 99 -10.52 -1.52 -10.37
N GLU A 100 -11.59 -0.75 -10.17
CA GLU A 100 -12.42 -0.31 -11.27
C GLU A 100 -11.79 0.94 -11.90
N ASP A 101 -11.99 1.09 -13.18
CA ASP A 101 -11.52 2.28 -13.90
C ASP A 101 -12.48 3.44 -13.83
#